data_e7e54d83262e30ab5715bedf6635cbcd
#
_entry.id   e7e54d83262e30ab5715bedf6635cbcd
#
_cell.length_a   1.000
_cell.length_b   1.000
_cell.length_c   1.000
_cell.angle_alpha   90.00
_cell.angle_beta   90.00
_cell.angle_gamma   90.00
#
_symmetry.space_group_name_H-M   'P 1'
#
loop_
_entity.id
_entity.type
_entity.pdbx_description
1 polymer ?
#
loop_
_entity_poly.entity_id
_entity_poly.type
_entity_poly.pdbx_seq_one_letter_code
_entity_poly.pdbx_strand_id
1 'polypeptide(L)'
;SPPKDKPIETIIINGCECEPLLTSDYRLMLEAPEDILKGAELARIATGAKRIIVGIEDNKKKAFEIFQDKIQDFSGEIALLKTKYPQGAEKNLIYALLRREVPTGGLPFDVGVVVQNAGTAKAIWDAVSRGKPLYERVISASGQGIMEPKNILVRIGTPFKNVVEFCGGLKENADILIMGGPMMGIVQWSLDVPVVKGTSGILAWAAPRPSLEYACIRCGRCVENCPMTLVPTQLARYVKFEDLTAAEKWG
;
A
#
# COMPACT_ATOMS: atom_id res chain seq x y z
N SER A 1 -2.22 17.63 7.93
CA SER A 1 -1.88 17.36 9.34
C SER A 1 -3.17 17.13 10.11
N PRO A 2 -3.13 16.32 11.18
CA PRO A 2 -4.30 16.13 12.04
C PRO A 2 -4.78 17.47 12.61
N PRO A 3 -6.10 17.64 12.88
CA PRO A 3 -6.63 18.78 13.61
C PRO A 3 -6.01 18.90 15.00
N LYS A 4 -5.85 20.13 15.52
CA LYS A 4 -5.19 20.37 16.82
C LYS A 4 -5.96 19.80 18.01
N ASP A 5 -7.26 19.65 17.87
CA ASP A 5 -8.18 19.08 18.88
C ASP A 5 -8.21 17.55 18.88
N LYS A 6 -7.50 16.90 17.94
CA LYS A 6 -7.41 15.43 17.85
C LYS A 6 -5.98 14.97 18.16
N PRO A 7 -5.67 14.63 19.42
CA PRO A 7 -4.33 14.21 19.82
C PRO A 7 -3.97 12.89 19.16
N ILE A 8 -2.73 12.79 18.67
CA ILE A 8 -2.18 11.57 18.08
C ILE A 8 -1.39 10.81 19.14
N GLU A 9 -1.72 9.55 19.31
CA GLU A 9 -1.03 8.66 20.26
C GLU A 9 0.03 7.80 19.57
N THR A 10 -0.24 7.38 18.34
CA THR A 10 0.59 6.37 17.65
C THR A 10 0.84 6.76 16.19
N ILE A 11 2.11 6.68 15.79
CA ILE A 11 2.51 6.67 14.38
C ILE A 11 2.62 5.22 13.93
N ILE A 12 1.93 4.87 12.85
CA ILE A 12 2.08 3.55 12.21
C ILE A 12 2.85 3.73 10.90
N ILE A 13 3.93 3.00 10.75
CA ILE A 13 4.63 2.85 9.48
C ILE A 13 4.13 1.59 8.78
N ASN A 14 3.53 1.80 7.63
CA ASN A 14 3.00 0.73 6.78
C ASN A 14 4.13 0.16 5.91
N GLY A 15 4.69 -0.98 6.33
CA GLY A 15 5.63 -1.81 5.59
C GLY A 15 4.99 -3.09 5.02
N CYS A 16 3.65 -3.17 4.98
CA CYS A 16 2.98 -4.40 4.53
C CYS A 16 3.15 -4.65 3.02
N GLU A 17 3.03 -3.61 2.18
CA GLU A 17 3.11 -3.75 0.71
C GLU A 17 2.33 -4.98 0.22
N CYS A 18 1.00 -4.98 0.47
CA CYS A 18 0.13 -6.13 0.23
C CYS A 18 -0.31 -6.31 -1.23
N GLU A 19 0.00 -5.34 -2.11
CA GLU A 19 -0.28 -5.44 -3.55
C GLU A 19 0.63 -6.50 -4.20
N PRO A 20 0.07 -7.50 -4.89
CA PRO A 20 0.87 -8.48 -5.63
C PRO A 20 1.78 -7.80 -6.65
N LEU A 21 2.95 -8.39 -6.91
CA LEU A 21 3.95 -7.94 -7.88
C LEU A 21 4.64 -6.60 -7.57
N LEU A 22 4.29 -5.93 -6.48
CA LEU A 22 5.02 -4.78 -5.96
C LEU A 22 6.01 -5.24 -4.89
N THR A 23 7.25 -4.74 -4.96
CA THR A 23 8.33 -5.04 -4.03
C THR A 23 9.22 -3.83 -3.76
N SER A 24 8.78 -2.64 -4.17
CA SER A 24 9.52 -1.38 -4.02
C SER A 24 9.69 -0.97 -2.56
N ASP A 25 8.63 -1.10 -1.74
CA ASP A 25 8.70 -0.79 -0.31
C ASP A 25 9.53 -1.83 0.44
N TYR A 26 9.39 -3.13 0.08
CA TYR A 26 10.22 -4.18 0.64
C TYR A 26 11.70 -3.93 0.36
N ARG A 27 12.06 -3.58 -0.89
CA ARG A 27 13.43 -3.24 -1.26
C ARG A 27 13.94 -2.04 -0.47
N LEU A 28 13.12 -1.00 -0.34
CA LEU A 28 13.44 0.19 0.41
C LEU A 28 13.68 -0.11 1.91
N MET A 29 12.85 -0.98 2.51
CA MET A 29 13.02 -1.42 3.88
C MET A 29 14.33 -2.19 4.10
N LEU A 30 14.82 -2.94 3.10
CA LEU A 30 16.11 -3.63 3.18
C LEU A 30 17.30 -2.68 3.05
N GLU A 31 17.20 -1.64 2.20
CA GLU A 31 18.33 -0.77 1.87
C GLU A 31 18.44 0.48 2.75
N ALA A 32 17.32 0.99 3.26
CA ALA A 32 17.28 2.23 4.03
C ALA A 32 16.42 2.15 5.31
N PRO A 33 16.55 1.10 6.13
CA PRO A 33 15.71 0.91 7.32
C PRO A 33 15.88 2.05 8.33
N GLU A 34 17.10 2.55 8.53
CA GLU A 34 17.36 3.65 9.45
C GLU A 34 16.73 4.97 9.00
N ASP A 35 16.79 5.29 7.71
CA ASP A 35 16.16 6.50 7.18
C ASP A 35 14.63 6.45 7.36
N ILE A 36 14.03 5.26 7.23
CA ILE A 36 12.60 5.05 7.48
C ILE A 36 12.28 5.27 8.97
N LEU A 37 13.06 4.70 9.89
CA LEU A 37 12.86 4.85 11.33
C LEU A 37 13.08 6.30 11.80
N LYS A 38 14.10 6.98 11.27
CA LYS A 38 14.34 8.41 11.55
C LYS A 38 13.21 9.28 11.03
N GLY A 39 12.65 8.98 9.87
CA GLY A 39 11.48 9.69 9.34
C GLY A 39 10.22 9.42 10.16
N ALA A 40 10.04 8.21 10.66
CA ALA A 40 8.97 7.87 11.59
C ALA A 40 9.10 8.65 12.91
N GLU A 41 10.32 8.79 13.43
CA GLU A 41 10.60 9.57 14.64
C GLU A 41 10.31 11.06 14.44
N LEU A 42 10.68 11.63 13.28
CA LEU A 42 10.32 13.01 12.93
C LEU A 42 8.79 13.19 12.89
N ALA A 43 8.06 12.23 12.31
CA ALA A 43 6.60 12.26 12.29
C ALA A 43 6.01 12.16 13.72
N ARG A 44 6.62 11.32 14.58
CA ARG A 44 6.24 11.19 16.00
C ARG A 44 6.40 12.51 16.75
N ILE A 45 7.56 13.15 16.61
CA ILE A 45 7.86 14.45 17.23
C ILE A 45 6.89 15.53 16.72
N ALA A 46 6.68 15.61 15.41
CA ALA A 46 5.83 16.63 14.79
C ALA A 46 4.35 16.54 15.19
N THR A 47 3.88 15.34 15.52
CA THR A 47 2.48 15.09 15.94
C THR A 47 2.29 15.01 17.45
N GLY A 48 3.39 14.95 18.22
CA GLY A 48 3.35 14.71 19.66
C GLY A 48 2.96 13.27 20.05
N ALA A 49 3.03 12.33 19.11
CA ALA A 49 2.70 10.93 19.35
C ALA A 49 3.66 10.29 20.37
N LYS A 50 3.14 9.31 21.13
CA LYS A 50 3.90 8.65 22.20
C LYS A 50 4.79 7.52 21.69
N ARG A 51 4.38 6.83 20.61
CA ARG A 51 5.07 5.64 20.10
C ARG A 51 4.98 5.49 18.59
N ILE A 52 5.87 4.64 18.07
CA ILE A 52 5.89 4.19 16.68
C ILE A 52 5.56 2.71 16.63
N ILE A 53 4.77 2.27 15.67
CA ILE A 53 4.59 0.85 15.32
C ILE A 53 4.92 0.67 13.84
N VAL A 54 5.82 -0.25 13.51
CA VAL A 54 6.08 -0.63 12.11
C VAL A 54 5.40 -1.95 11.84
N GLY A 55 4.41 -1.98 10.94
CA GLY A 55 3.72 -3.19 10.51
C GLY A 55 4.41 -3.80 9.29
N ILE A 56 4.86 -5.05 9.39
CA ILE A 56 5.54 -5.79 8.32
C ILE A 56 4.87 -7.16 8.17
N GLU A 57 4.59 -7.60 6.93
CA GLU A 57 4.02 -8.93 6.68
C GLU A 57 5.06 -10.04 6.82
N ASP A 58 4.61 -11.25 7.22
CA ASP A 58 5.44 -12.42 7.48
C ASP A 58 6.14 -13.01 6.24
N ASN A 59 5.74 -12.60 5.04
CA ASN A 59 6.47 -12.89 3.79
C ASN A 59 7.73 -12.01 3.61
N LYS A 60 7.93 -11.00 4.46
CA LYS A 60 9.06 -10.05 4.44
C LYS A 60 9.99 -10.22 5.65
N LYS A 61 10.25 -11.48 6.07
CA LYS A 61 11.01 -11.82 7.28
C LYS A 61 12.33 -11.07 7.41
N LYS A 62 13.11 -10.97 6.33
CA LYS A 62 14.40 -10.26 6.35
C LYS A 62 14.26 -8.78 6.71
N ALA A 63 13.23 -8.10 6.21
CA ALA A 63 12.96 -6.72 6.62
C ALA A 63 12.53 -6.66 8.09
N PHE A 64 11.69 -7.58 8.55
CA PHE A 64 11.29 -7.67 9.95
C PHE A 64 12.50 -7.80 10.88
N GLU A 65 13.42 -8.73 10.61
CA GLU A 65 14.64 -8.95 11.40
C GLU A 65 15.51 -7.69 11.46
N ILE A 66 15.75 -7.03 10.31
CA ILE A 66 16.53 -5.78 10.25
C ILE A 66 15.90 -4.68 11.08
N PHE A 67 14.57 -4.52 10.99
CA PHE A 67 13.86 -3.50 11.74
C PHE A 67 13.82 -3.82 13.24
N GLN A 68 13.70 -5.10 13.61
CA GLN A 68 13.69 -5.53 15.01
C GLN A 68 15.00 -5.18 15.72
N ASP A 69 16.14 -5.33 15.05
CA ASP A 69 17.44 -4.96 15.60
C ASP A 69 17.59 -3.44 15.76
N LYS A 70 17.06 -2.66 14.81
CA LYS A 70 17.25 -1.20 14.76
C LYS A 70 16.22 -0.40 15.55
N ILE A 71 15.05 -0.95 15.85
CA ILE A 71 13.97 -0.23 16.54
C ILE A 71 14.34 0.10 18.00
N GLN A 72 15.32 -0.60 18.58
CA GLN A 72 15.76 -0.41 19.95
C GLN A 72 16.22 1.03 20.25
N ASP A 73 16.71 1.73 19.23
CA ASP A 73 17.15 3.14 19.32
C ASP A 73 15.98 4.14 19.24
N PHE A 74 14.75 3.66 19.08
CA PHE A 74 13.55 4.47 18.87
C PHE A 74 12.44 4.10 19.86
N SER A 75 11.53 5.03 20.12
CA SER A 75 10.34 4.79 20.95
C SER A 75 9.27 4.01 20.18
N GLY A 76 9.56 2.75 19.81
CA GLY A 76 8.70 2.00 18.92
C GLY A 76 8.78 0.48 19.06
N GLU A 77 7.92 -0.19 18.31
CA GLU A 77 7.83 -1.64 18.21
C GLU A 77 7.63 -2.08 16.76
N ILE A 78 8.02 -3.32 16.44
CA ILE A 78 7.79 -3.93 15.14
C ILE A 78 6.74 -5.02 15.30
N ALA A 79 5.69 -4.96 14.49
CA ALA A 79 4.63 -5.94 14.48
C ALA A 79 4.71 -6.83 13.22
N LEU A 80 4.84 -8.14 13.43
CA LEU A 80 4.77 -9.12 12.35
C LEU A 80 3.30 -9.46 12.09
N LEU A 81 2.85 -9.20 10.86
CA LEU A 81 1.47 -9.40 10.43
C LEU A 81 1.38 -10.56 9.43
N LYS A 82 0.23 -11.24 9.41
CA LYS A 82 -0.02 -12.28 8.41
C LYS A 82 -0.12 -11.68 7.01
N THR A 83 0.53 -12.31 6.04
CA THR A 83 0.38 -11.96 4.62
C THR A 83 -1.04 -12.23 4.18
N LYS A 84 -1.78 -11.19 3.86
CA LYS A 84 -3.13 -11.24 3.27
C LYS A 84 -3.48 -9.91 2.63
N TYR A 85 -4.37 -9.93 1.66
CA TYR A 85 -4.91 -8.70 1.07
C TYR A 85 -6.26 -8.35 1.73
N PRO A 86 -6.50 -7.11 2.13
CA PRO A 86 -5.66 -5.90 2.05
C PRO A 86 -4.98 -5.52 3.39
N GLN A 87 -4.01 -6.29 3.86
CA GLN A 87 -3.33 -6.06 5.15
C GLN A 87 -2.73 -4.66 5.29
N GLY A 88 -2.23 -4.08 4.17
CA GLY A 88 -1.69 -2.72 4.12
C GLY A 88 -2.74 -1.62 3.95
N ALA A 89 -4.02 -1.94 3.82
CA ALA A 89 -5.07 -0.92 3.81
C ALA A 89 -5.12 -0.23 5.18
N GLU A 90 -5.11 1.09 5.18
CA GLU A 90 -4.90 1.92 6.37
C GLU A 90 -5.81 1.54 7.55
N LYS A 91 -7.12 1.40 7.33
CA LYS A 91 -8.08 1.04 8.39
C LYS A 91 -7.90 -0.40 8.89
N ASN A 92 -7.60 -1.33 7.98
CA ASN A 92 -7.34 -2.73 8.33
C ASN A 92 -6.04 -2.88 9.12
N LEU A 93 -5.01 -2.12 8.75
CA LEU A 93 -3.73 -2.08 9.46
C LEU A 93 -3.90 -1.55 10.88
N ILE A 94 -4.64 -0.44 11.06
CA ILE A 94 -4.98 0.11 12.38
C ILE A 94 -5.70 -0.94 13.23
N TYR A 95 -6.72 -1.61 12.68
CA TYR A 95 -7.45 -2.64 13.40
C TYR A 95 -6.56 -3.85 13.76
N ALA A 96 -5.72 -4.28 12.82
CA ALA A 96 -4.80 -5.41 13.06
C ALA A 96 -3.82 -5.14 14.21
N LEU A 97 -3.29 -3.90 14.30
CA LEU A 97 -2.29 -3.49 15.28
C LEU A 97 -2.89 -3.04 16.63
N LEU A 98 -3.98 -2.29 16.59
CA LEU A 98 -4.50 -1.58 17.77
C LEU A 98 -5.88 -2.05 18.21
N ARG A 99 -6.59 -2.85 17.43
CA ARG A 99 -7.99 -3.23 17.64
C ARG A 99 -8.94 -2.01 17.74
N ARG A 100 -8.57 -0.94 17.05
CA ARG A 100 -9.39 0.28 16.93
C ARG A 100 -10.06 0.30 15.57
N GLU A 101 -11.35 0.57 15.55
CA GLU A 101 -12.13 0.72 14.33
C GLU A 101 -12.23 2.21 13.96
N VAL A 102 -11.75 2.55 12.76
CA VAL A 102 -11.93 3.90 12.21
C VAL A 102 -13.38 4.02 11.74
N PRO A 103 -14.16 5.00 12.23
CA PRO A 103 -15.55 5.15 11.86
C PRO A 103 -15.78 5.25 10.35
N THR A 104 -16.98 4.89 9.89
CA THR A 104 -17.38 5.08 8.48
C THR A 104 -17.28 6.55 8.12
N GLY A 105 -16.62 6.86 7.00
CA GLY A 105 -16.31 8.25 6.60
C GLY A 105 -15.21 8.93 7.43
N GLY A 106 -14.76 8.32 8.54
CA GLY A 106 -13.70 8.84 9.39
C GLY A 106 -12.30 8.60 8.86
N LEU A 107 -11.32 9.23 9.52
CA LEU A 107 -9.89 9.19 9.19
C LEU A 107 -9.08 8.62 10.39
N PRO A 108 -7.85 8.14 10.19
CA PRO A 108 -7.02 7.56 11.24
C PRO A 108 -6.84 8.42 12.48
N PHE A 109 -6.80 9.73 12.34
CA PHE A 109 -6.68 10.63 13.48
C PHE A 109 -7.93 10.65 14.39
N ASP A 110 -9.10 10.18 13.92
CA ASP A 110 -10.30 10.02 14.73
C ASP A 110 -10.14 8.95 15.81
N VAL A 111 -9.16 8.07 15.64
CA VAL A 111 -8.78 7.03 16.61
C VAL A 111 -7.37 7.25 17.17
N GLY A 112 -6.83 8.48 17.06
CA GLY A 112 -5.54 8.87 17.63
C GLY A 112 -4.32 8.34 16.89
N VAL A 113 -4.43 8.07 15.58
CA VAL A 113 -3.38 7.42 14.78
C VAL A 113 -3.04 8.24 13.54
N VAL A 114 -1.78 8.22 13.16
CA VAL A 114 -1.33 8.62 11.81
C VAL A 114 -0.63 7.42 11.16
N VAL A 115 -1.02 7.09 9.95
CA VAL A 115 -0.39 6.02 9.16
C VAL A 115 0.45 6.65 8.05
N GLN A 116 1.68 6.18 7.90
CA GLN A 116 2.59 6.59 6.83
C GLN A 116 3.17 5.35 6.12
N ASN A 117 3.26 5.41 4.80
CA ASN A 117 3.98 4.40 4.03
C ASN A 117 5.48 4.46 4.33
N ALA A 118 6.19 3.34 4.25
CA ALA A 118 7.64 3.26 4.48
C ALA A 118 8.44 4.25 3.60
N GLY A 119 8.09 4.37 2.32
CA GLY A 119 8.72 5.33 1.41
C GLY A 119 8.42 6.78 1.79
N THR A 120 7.24 7.08 2.33
CA THR A 120 6.89 8.42 2.83
C THR A 120 7.71 8.75 4.08
N ALA A 121 7.88 7.81 5.00
CA ALA A 121 8.71 8.02 6.19
C ALA A 121 10.16 8.34 5.79
N LYS A 122 10.74 7.59 4.85
CA LYS A 122 12.06 7.90 4.30
C LYS A 122 12.11 9.30 3.68
N ALA A 123 11.10 9.69 2.91
CA ALA A 123 11.06 11.00 2.27
C ALA A 123 10.97 12.15 3.30
N ILE A 124 10.29 11.96 4.43
CA ILE A 124 10.28 12.91 5.54
C ILE A 124 11.71 13.12 6.09
N TRP A 125 12.44 12.02 6.32
CA TRP A 125 13.84 12.10 6.75
C TRP A 125 14.71 12.83 5.73
N ASP A 126 14.62 12.45 4.45
CA ASP A 126 15.40 13.10 3.38
C ASP A 126 15.14 14.59 3.29
N ALA A 127 13.89 15.01 3.41
CA ALA A 127 13.51 16.42 3.35
C ALA A 127 14.07 17.24 4.52
N VAL A 128 13.99 16.71 5.74
CA VAL A 128 14.40 17.43 6.95
C VAL A 128 15.93 17.38 7.13
N SER A 129 16.55 16.22 6.93
CA SER A 129 17.99 16.04 7.22
C SER A 129 18.92 16.43 6.08
N ARG A 130 18.44 16.27 4.83
CA ARG A 130 19.25 16.44 3.62
C ARG A 130 18.78 17.59 2.74
N GLY A 131 17.66 18.27 3.11
CA GLY A 131 17.03 19.29 2.25
C GLY A 131 16.54 18.74 0.91
N LYS A 132 16.34 17.43 0.81
CA LYS A 132 15.98 16.73 -0.42
C LYS A 132 14.47 16.56 -0.53
N PRO A 133 13.75 17.33 -1.36
CA PRO A 133 12.32 17.15 -1.55
C PRO A 133 12.03 15.84 -2.29
N LEU A 134 10.78 15.36 -2.23
CA LEU A 134 10.33 14.15 -2.94
C LEU A 134 10.21 14.43 -4.44
N TYR A 135 11.31 14.35 -5.17
CA TYR A 135 11.39 14.46 -6.64
C TYR A 135 11.72 13.13 -7.33
N GLU A 136 12.02 12.10 -6.57
CA GLU A 136 12.23 10.74 -7.06
C GLU A 136 11.67 9.72 -6.07
N ARG A 137 11.37 8.54 -6.57
CA ARG A 137 10.89 7.44 -5.73
C ARG A 137 11.28 6.08 -6.29
N VAL A 138 11.33 5.08 -5.43
CA VAL A 138 11.47 3.68 -5.84
C VAL A 138 10.10 3.17 -6.30
N ILE A 139 10.06 2.53 -7.47
CA ILE A 139 8.87 1.88 -8.02
C ILE A 139 9.21 0.47 -8.48
N SER A 140 8.20 -0.39 -8.58
CA SER A 140 8.34 -1.72 -9.19
C SER A 140 7.88 -1.68 -10.65
N ALA A 141 8.76 -1.95 -11.60
CA ALA A 141 8.38 -2.28 -12.96
C ALA A 141 8.28 -3.80 -13.06
N SER A 142 7.08 -4.35 -13.26
CA SER A 142 6.81 -5.78 -13.11
C SER A 142 5.63 -6.25 -13.97
N GLY A 143 5.23 -7.50 -13.79
CA GLY A 143 4.17 -8.14 -14.56
C GLY A 143 4.70 -9.01 -15.68
N GLN A 144 3.83 -9.84 -16.24
CA GLN A 144 4.20 -10.82 -17.27
C GLN A 144 4.63 -10.17 -18.60
N GLY A 145 4.19 -8.91 -18.83
CA GLY A 145 4.46 -8.15 -20.05
C GLY A 145 5.76 -7.33 -20.01
N ILE A 146 6.45 -7.22 -18.88
CA ILE A 146 7.77 -6.56 -18.78
C ILE A 146 8.87 -7.58 -19.11
N MET A 147 9.84 -7.17 -19.93
CA MET A 147 10.95 -8.06 -20.31
C MET A 147 11.85 -8.39 -19.11
N GLU A 148 12.30 -7.38 -18.39
CA GLU A 148 13.22 -7.49 -17.25
C GLU A 148 12.63 -6.78 -16.02
N PRO A 149 11.81 -7.46 -15.19
CA PRO A 149 11.24 -6.85 -13.98
C PRO A 149 12.30 -6.35 -13.01
N LYS A 150 12.12 -5.12 -12.50
CA LYS A 150 13.09 -4.45 -11.60
C LYS A 150 12.39 -3.51 -10.62
N ASN A 151 13.04 -3.29 -9.48
CA ASN A 151 12.77 -2.11 -8.65
C ASN A 151 13.74 -1.00 -9.06
N ILE A 152 13.23 0.19 -9.30
CA ILE A 152 13.99 1.29 -9.93
C ILE A 152 13.75 2.58 -9.17
N LEU A 153 14.82 3.34 -8.92
CA LEU A 153 14.72 4.72 -8.47
C LEU A 153 14.46 5.61 -9.68
N VAL A 154 13.29 6.25 -9.72
CA VAL A 154 12.81 7.04 -10.87
C VAL A 154 12.47 8.45 -10.44
N ARG A 155 12.85 9.45 -11.25
CA ARG A 155 12.41 10.84 -11.06
C ARG A 155 10.93 10.98 -11.37
N ILE A 156 10.22 11.74 -10.54
CA ILE A 156 8.84 12.14 -10.79
C ILE A 156 8.78 12.95 -12.08
N GLY A 157 7.80 12.66 -12.92
CA GLY A 157 7.69 13.24 -14.27
C GLY A 157 8.30 12.37 -15.39
N THR A 158 9.07 11.32 -15.05
CA THR A 158 9.59 10.39 -16.08
C THR A 158 8.44 9.64 -16.75
N PRO A 159 8.31 9.66 -18.09
CA PRO A 159 7.31 8.88 -18.80
C PRO A 159 7.49 7.38 -18.58
N PHE A 160 6.38 6.63 -18.53
CA PHE A 160 6.41 5.17 -18.39
C PHE A 160 7.20 4.51 -19.50
N LYS A 161 7.15 5.07 -20.72
CA LYS A 161 7.97 4.61 -21.87
C LYS A 161 9.44 4.45 -21.49
N ASN A 162 10.03 5.47 -20.88
CA ASN A 162 11.45 5.44 -20.51
C ASN A 162 11.75 4.38 -19.43
N VAL A 163 10.83 4.18 -18.49
CA VAL A 163 10.96 3.16 -17.44
C VAL A 163 10.86 1.76 -18.07
N VAL A 164 9.90 1.55 -18.95
CA VAL A 164 9.69 0.28 -19.66
C VAL A 164 10.89 -0.03 -20.56
N GLU A 165 11.40 0.95 -21.30
CA GLU A 165 12.60 0.80 -22.14
C GLU A 165 13.83 0.42 -21.30
N PHE A 166 14.01 1.04 -20.14
CA PHE A 166 15.07 0.68 -19.18
C PHE A 166 14.93 -0.76 -18.66
N CYS A 167 13.72 -1.31 -18.67
CA CYS A 167 13.40 -2.69 -18.32
C CYS A 167 13.43 -3.65 -19.52
N GLY A 168 14.10 -3.30 -20.62
CA GLY A 168 14.21 -4.12 -21.81
C GLY A 168 13.00 -4.07 -22.75
N GLY A 169 11.98 -3.26 -22.44
CA GLY A 169 10.77 -3.12 -23.25
C GLY A 169 9.59 -3.99 -22.78
N LEU A 170 8.53 -3.96 -23.56
CA LEU A 170 7.35 -4.80 -23.41
C LEU A 170 7.49 -6.08 -24.24
N LYS A 171 6.90 -7.16 -23.74
CA LYS A 171 6.68 -8.39 -24.51
C LYS A 171 5.50 -8.21 -25.47
N GLU A 172 5.45 -9.01 -26.54
CA GLU A 172 4.40 -8.96 -27.57
C GLU A 172 2.96 -9.11 -27.02
N ASN A 173 2.81 -9.82 -25.91
CA ASN A 173 1.52 -10.07 -25.26
C ASN A 173 1.19 -9.07 -24.13
N ALA A 174 1.85 -7.93 -24.08
CA ALA A 174 1.57 -6.89 -23.10
C ALA A 174 0.44 -5.98 -23.58
N ASP A 175 -0.80 -6.34 -23.24
CA ASP A 175 -2.01 -5.65 -23.69
C ASP A 175 -2.50 -4.59 -22.71
N ILE A 176 -2.17 -4.74 -21.42
CA ILE A 176 -2.66 -3.90 -20.34
C ILE A 176 -1.47 -3.28 -19.59
N LEU A 177 -1.52 -1.96 -19.44
CA LEU A 177 -0.57 -1.19 -18.64
C LEU A 177 -1.28 -0.67 -17.40
N ILE A 178 -0.70 -0.87 -16.22
CA ILE A 178 -1.29 -0.46 -14.94
C ILE A 178 -0.31 0.42 -14.18
N MET A 179 -0.77 1.58 -13.71
CA MET A 179 -0.08 2.42 -12.73
C MET A 179 -0.48 1.96 -11.32
N GLY A 180 0.45 1.38 -10.59
CA GLY A 180 0.20 0.79 -9.26
C GLY A 180 0.24 -0.73 -9.28
N GLY A 181 -0.42 -1.37 -8.32
CA GLY A 181 -0.58 -2.82 -8.23
C GLY A 181 -1.82 -3.34 -8.97
N PRO A 182 -1.98 -4.66 -9.08
CA PRO A 182 -3.08 -5.25 -9.86
C PRO A 182 -4.45 -5.15 -9.17
N MET A 183 -4.50 -4.84 -7.87
CA MET A 183 -5.76 -4.76 -7.10
C MET A 183 -6.31 -3.32 -7.06
N MET A 184 -5.45 -2.32 -6.85
CA MET A 184 -5.83 -0.92 -6.68
C MET A 184 -5.28 0.00 -7.76
N GLY A 185 -4.49 -0.52 -8.69
CA GLY A 185 -3.88 0.26 -9.77
C GLY A 185 -4.89 0.73 -10.81
N ILE A 186 -4.48 1.72 -11.59
CA ILE A 186 -5.31 2.34 -12.63
C ILE A 186 -4.75 1.95 -14.00
N VAL A 187 -5.59 1.38 -14.84
CA VAL A 187 -5.23 1.04 -16.22
C VAL A 187 -4.87 2.30 -17.00
N GLN A 188 -3.79 2.24 -17.74
CA GLN A 188 -3.30 3.32 -18.59
C GLN A 188 -3.40 2.91 -20.07
N TRP A 189 -3.79 3.87 -20.92
CA TRP A 189 -3.90 3.64 -22.38
C TRP A 189 -2.67 4.11 -23.16
N SER A 190 -1.68 4.72 -22.48
CA SER A 190 -0.48 5.28 -23.11
C SER A 190 0.74 5.06 -22.23
N LEU A 191 1.89 4.91 -22.86
CA LEU A 191 3.20 4.92 -22.22
C LEU A 191 3.74 6.34 -21.95
N ASP A 192 3.05 7.38 -22.41
CA ASP A 192 3.45 8.79 -22.19
C ASP A 192 3.02 9.32 -20.81
N VAL A 193 2.29 8.50 -20.04
CA VAL A 193 1.90 8.82 -18.67
C VAL A 193 3.14 8.98 -17.78
N PRO A 194 3.26 10.10 -17.02
CA PRO A 194 4.42 10.31 -16.16
C PRO A 194 4.32 9.55 -14.84
N VAL A 195 5.45 9.16 -14.29
CA VAL A 195 5.58 8.74 -12.89
C VAL A 195 5.19 9.92 -11.99
N VAL A 196 4.27 9.69 -11.07
CA VAL A 196 3.83 10.69 -10.07
C VAL A 196 4.20 10.27 -8.66
N LYS A 197 4.02 11.15 -7.67
CA LYS A 197 4.34 10.85 -6.26
C LYS A 197 3.63 9.62 -5.71
N GLY A 198 2.43 9.28 -6.22
CA GLY A 198 1.65 8.10 -5.85
C GLY A 198 1.98 6.82 -6.61
N THR A 199 2.80 6.86 -7.66
CA THR A 199 3.13 5.67 -8.46
C THR A 199 3.97 4.69 -7.64
N SER A 200 3.40 3.56 -7.23
CA SER A 200 4.11 2.47 -6.54
C SER A 200 4.71 1.45 -7.50
N GLY A 201 4.13 1.32 -8.69
CA GLY A 201 4.62 0.43 -9.73
C GLY A 201 4.07 0.73 -11.11
N ILE A 202 4.69 0.11 -12.10
CA ILE A 202 4.25 0.05 -13.48
C ILE A 202 4.17 -1.44 -13.82
N LEU A 203 2.95 -1.93 -14.04
CA LEU A 203 2.73 -3.32 -14.41
C LEU A 203 2.30 -3.41 -15.87
N ALA A 204 2.87 -4.36 -16.60
CA ALA A 204 2.38 -4.74 -17.92
C ALA A 204 1.88 -6.18 -17.88
N TRP A 205 0.70 -6.42 -18.43
CA TRP A 205 0.00 -7.69 -18.36
C TRP A 205 -0.63 -8.07 -19.69
N ALA A 206 -0.77 -9.38 -19.93
CA ALA A 206 -1.63 -9.86 -21.00
C ALA A 206 -3.10 -9.64 -20.67
N ALA A 207 -3.93 -9.34 -21.67
CA ALA A 207 -5.36 -9.24 -21.47
C ALA A 207 -5.91 -10.55 -20.88
N PRO A 208 -6.76 -10.45 -19.84
CA PRO A 208 -7.37 -11.64 -19.27
C PRO A 208 -8.25 -12.32 -20.33
N ARG A 209 -8.19 -13.64 -20.39
CA ARG A 209 -9.14 -14.37 -21.23
C ARG A 209 -10.54 -14.18 -20.69
N PRO A 210 -11.56 -13.98 -21.53
CA PRO A 210 -12.93 -13.95 -21.10
C PRO A 210 -13.25 -15.17 -20.24
N SER A 211 -13.74 -14.97 -19.03
CA SER A 211 -14.19 -16.05 -18.16
C SER A 211 -15.70 -16.24 -18.33
N LEU A 212 -16.15 -17.49 -18.28
CA LEU A 212 -17.58 -17.77 -18.21
C LEU A 212 -18.10 -17.34 -16.84
N GLU A 213 -19.19 -16.59 -16.83
CA GLU A 213 -19.91 -16.26 -15.62
C GLU A 213 -20.85 -17.42 -15.23
N TYR A 214 -20.79 -17.81 -13.98
CA TYR A 214 -21.65 -18.87 -13.43
C TYR A 214 -22.52 -18.31 -12.31
N ALA A 215 -23.68 -18.93 -12.12
CA ALA A 215 -24.54 -18.60 -11.00
C ALA A 215 -23.83 -18.85 -9.65
N CYS A 216 -24.12 -18.00 -8.66
CA CYS A 216 -23.57 -18.17 -7.32
C CYS A 216 -24.02 -19.49 -6.69
N ILE A 217 -23.07 -20.36 -6.32
CA ILE A 217 -23.31 -21.66 -5.68
C ILE A 217 -23.58 -21.55 -4.17
N ARG A 218 -23.61 -20.35 -3.60
CA ARG A 218 -23.85 -20.04 -2.18
C ARG A 218 -22.89 -20.73 -1.20
N CYS A 219 -21.63 -20.90 -1.57
CA CYS A 219 -20.62 -21.57 -0.73
C CYS A 219 -20.14 -20.75 0.49
N GLY A 220 -20.48 -19.46 0.61
CA GLY A 220 -20.15 -18.62 1.76
C GLY A 220 -18.70 -18.09 1.81
N ARG A 221 -17.79 -18.58 0.99
CA ARG A 221 -16.34 -18.22 1.05
C ARG A 221 -16.08 -16.70 0.99
N CYS A 222 -16.85 -15.96 0.21
CA CYS A 222 -16.72 -14.51 0.13
C CYS A 222 -17.12 -13.80 1.45
N VAL A 223 -18.04 -14.38 2.22
CA VAL A 223 -18.43 -13.88 3.55
C VAL A 223 -17.35 -14.20 4.57
N GLU A 224 -16.90 -15.45 4.63
CA GLU A 224 -15.89 -15.92 5.58
C GLU A 224 -14.53 -15.19 5.43
N ASN A 225 -14.17 -14.82 4.20
CA ASN A 225 -12.90 -14.16 3.89
C ASN A 225 -13.01 -12.64 3.74
N CYS A 226 -14.19 -12.05 3.95
CA CYS A 226 -14.33 -10.61 3.84
C CYS A 226 -13.55 -9.88 4.96
N PRO A 227 -12.52 -9.05 4.64
CA PRO A 227 -11.74 -8.37 5.66
C PRO A 227 -12.52 -7.28 6.40
N MET A 228 -13.66 -6.84 5.81
CA MET A 228 -14.55 -5.82 6.36
C MET A 228 -15.80 -6.43 7.01
N THR A 229 -15.85 -7.76 7.16
CA THR A 229 -16.99 -8.49 7.76
C THR A 229 -18.33 -8.25 7.06
N LEU A 230 -18.30 -7.88 5.79
CA LEU A 230 -19.50 -7.67 4.97
C LEU A 230 -20.13 -9.01 4.55
N VAL A 231 -21.35 -8.94 4.02
CA VAL A 231 -22.03 -10.07 3.39
C VAL A 231 -22.13 -9.85 1.87
N PRO A 232 -21.04 -10.14 1.09
CA PRO A 232 -20.97 -9.81 -0.34
C PRO A 232 -22.10 -10.43 -1.16
N THR A 233 -22.62 -11.59 -0.76
CA THR A 233 -23.74 -12.25 -1.45
C THR A 233 -25.04 -11.46 -1.35
N GLN A 234 -25.30 -10.80 -0.23
CA GLN A 234 -26.47 -9.94 -0.06
C GLN A 234 -26.29 -8.62 -0.80
N LEU A 235 -25.10 -8.01 -0.67
CA LEU A 235 -24.77 -6.79 -1.40
C LEU A 235 -24.95 -6.96 -2.90
N ALA A 236 -24.36 -8.02 -3.49
CA ALA A 236 -24.50 -8.34 -4.90
C ALA A 236 -25.98 -8.55 -5.32
N ARG A 237 -26.77 -9.19 -4.45
CA ARG A 237 -28.20 -9.38 -4.70
C ARG A 237 -28.95 -8.03 -4.74
N TYR A 238 -28.79 -7.18 -3.74
CA TYR A 238 -29.49 -5.89 -3.68
C TYR A 238 -29.07 -4.96 -4.80
N VAL A 239 -27.76 -4.90 -5.12
CA VAL A 239 -27.28 -4.11 -6.27
C VAL A 239 -27.88 -4.61 -7.58
N LYS A 240 -28.00 -5.93 -7.79
CA LYS A 240 -28.62 -6.51 -8.98
C LYS A 240 -30.10 -6.10 -9.13
N PHE A 241 -30.81 -5.90 -8.02
CA PHE A 241 -32.22 -5.45 -8.01
C PHE A 241 -32.36 -3.93 -7.84
N GLU A 242 -31.26 -3.18 -7.91
CA GLU A 242 -31.20 -1.70 -7.77
C GLU A 242 -31.75 -1.19 -6.42
N ASP A 243 -31.80 -2.06 -5.40
CA ASP A 243 -32.21 -1.70 -4.05
C ASP A 243 -30.99 -1.25 -3.22
N LEU A 244 -30.53 -0.01 -3.52
CA LEU A 244 -29.37 0.57 -2.85
C LEU A 244 -29.62 0.81 -1.36
N THR A 245 -30.85 1.14 -0.97
CA THR A 245 -31.22 1.35 0.45
C THR A 245 -31.10 0.08 1.26
N ALA A 246 -31.46 -1.08 0.69
CA ALA A 246 -31.24 -2.35 1.34
C ALA A 246 -29.75 -2.73 1.34
N ALA A 247 -29.00 -2.42 0.26
CA ALA A 247 -27.56 -2.67 0.19
C ALA A 247 -26.80 -1.95 1.31
N GLU A 248 -27.09 -0.67 1.56
CA GLU A 248 -26.44 0.15 2.63
C GLU A 248 -26.60 -0.45 4.03
N LYS A 249 -27.62 -1.25 4.28
CA LYS A 249 -27.81 -1.92 5.58
C LYS A 249 -26.90 -3.13 5.78
N TRP A 250 -26.23 -3.58 4.72
CA TRP A 250 -25.38 -4.78 4.71
C TRP A 250 -23.88 -4.44 4.47
N GLY A 251 -23.53 -3.14 4.31
CA GLY A 251 -22.15 -2.73 4.06
C GLY A 251 -21.79 -1.28 4.34
#